data_e7525987280bb815daa11c2295915739
#
_entry.id   e7525987280bb815daa11c2295915739
#
_cell.length_a   1.000
_cell.length_b   1.000
_cell.length_c   1.000
_cell.angle_alpha   90.00
_cell.angle_beta   90.00
_cell.angle_gamma   90.00
#
_symmetry.space_group_name_H-M   'P 1'
#
loop_
_entity.id
_entity.type
_entity.pdbx_description
1 polymer ?
#
loop_
_entity_poly.entity_id
_entity_poly.type
_entity_poly.pdbx_seq_one_letter_code
_entity_poly.pdbx_strand_id
1 'polypeptide(L)'
;MRTFLKKYLRKKREAKAHKLIRKHQPYFDSYDRVYHVHIRKSAGTSINAAFWGLSGFSLANVKREPILVKSPYVFVRNHLTLIEKGDYFYANSHMPFWRLNLPKNTFTFCVLRDPFSRLVSLYKYLKYVSELDPKIAKAKEPAYKPLQYQLKWVGNGFSDFLDLIPEKHLQHQLYMFSEKMEVPVAMENIGRLNRIYFQEHFDAAIDDLSKTLKLPLSVLRERSFTNIPISISKEEEKRARLRLEKEYVFYDKVLEKIDASGQIASV
;
A
#
# COMPACT_ATOMS: atom_id res chain seq x y z
N MET A 1 -25.74 9.83 -17.80
CA MET A 1 -26.34 10.05 -16.46
C MET A 1 -25.51 9.47 -15.30
N ARG A 2 -25.15 8.17 -15.26
CA ARG A 2 -24.33 7.57 -14.16
C ARG A 2 -22.97 8.23 -13.92
N THR A 3 -22.27 8.66 -14.97
CA THR A 3 -20.93 9.28 -14.87
C THR A 3 -21.01 10.69 -14.27
N PHE A 4 -22.01 11.47 -14.65
CA PHE A 4 -22.25 12.81 -14.12
C PHE A 4 -22.58 12.77 -12.62
N LEU A 5 -23.49 11.87 -12.22
CA LEU A 5 -23.84 11.69 -10.81
C LEU A 5 -22.62 11.29 -9.96
N LYS A 6 -21.76 10.38 -10.45
CA LYS A 6 -20.54 10.02 -9.76
C LYS A 6 -19.59 11.22 -9.58
N LYS A 7 -19.41 12.03 -10.62
CA LYS A 7 -18.57 13.24 -10.58
C LYS A 7 -19.11 14.26 -9.58
N TYR A 8 -20.43 14.46 -9.56
CA TYR A 8 -21.12 15.34 -8.62
C TYR A 8 -20.95 14.88 -7.17
N LEU A 9 -21.25 13.59 -6.89
CA LEU A 9 -21.07 13.02 -5.55
C LEU A 9 -19.62 13.09 -5.06
N ARG A 10 -18.66 12.88 -5.95
CA ARG A 10 -17.25 13.02 -5.64
C ARG A 10 -16.90 14.45 -5.23
N LYS A 11 -17.31 15.46 -6.01
CA LYS A 11 -17.11 16.89 -5.67
C LYS A 11 -17.74 17.26 -4.33
N LYS A 12 -18.95 16.75 -4.05
CA LYS A 12 -19.64 16.99 -2.77
C LYS A 12 -18.85 16.39 -1.59
N ARG A 13 -18.25 15.21 -1.76
CA ARG A 13 -17.40 14.58 -0.74
C ARG A 13 -16.08 15.33 -0.56
N GLU A 14 -15.45 15.78 -1.64
CA GLU A 14 -14.25 16.61 -1.59
C GLU A 14 -14.51 17.90 -0.80
N ALA A 15 -15.61 18.61 -1.10
CA ALA A 15 -16.00 19.80 -0.38
C ALA A 15 -16.29 19.53 1.11
N LYS A 16 -16.95 18.41 1.43
CA LYS A 16 -17.21 18.00 2.81
C LYS A 16 -15.91 17.68 3.55
N ALA A 17 -14.97 16.94 2.93
CA ALA A 17 -13.67 16.66 3.49
C ALA A 17 -12.89 17.93 3.80
N HIS A 18 -12.80 18.83 2.82
CA HIS A 18 -12.12 20.11 2.98
C HIS A 18 -12.72 20.98 4.10
N LYS A 19 -14.06 21.06 4.18
CA LYS A 19 -14.74 21.80 5.24
C LYS A 19 -14.50 21.20 6.62
N LEU A 20 -14.42 19.87 6.72
CA LEU A 20 -14.18 19.17 7.97
C LEU A 20 -12.75 19.41 8.45
N ILE A 21 -11.75 19.22 7.59
CA ILE A 21 -10.33 19.43 7.92
C ILE A 21 -10.05 20.86 8.37
N ARG A 22 -10.63 21.86 7.70
CA ARG A 22 -10.46 23.28 8.11
C ARG A 22 -11.03 23.62 9.49
N LYS A 23 -11.96 22.82 10.02
CA LYS A 23 -12.60 23.06 11.32
C LYS A 23 -11.92 22.32 12.46
N HIS A 24 -11.09 21.33 12.16
CA HIS A 24 -10.43 20.53 13.18
C HIS A 24 -9.04 21.06 13.51
N GLN A 25 -8.71 21.00 14.78
CA GLN A 25 -7.34 21.12 15.25
C GLN A 25 -6.51 19.92 14.74
N PRO A 26 -5.17 20.01 14.72
CA PRO A 26 -4.32 18.89 14.36
C PRO A 26 -4.76 17.61 15.09
N TYR A 27 -4.83 16.49 14.36
CA TYR A 27 -5.21 15.20 14.96
C TYR A 27 -4.13 14.62 15.87
N PHE A 28 -2.90 15.15 15.75
CA PHE A 28 -1.70 14.64 16.43
C PHE A 28 -0.90 15.82 16.98
N ASP A 29 -0.13 15.58 18.04
CA ASP A 29 0.68 16.63 18.68
C ASP A 29 1.75 17.22 17.72
N SER A 30 2.38 16.34 16.92
CA SER A 30 3.52 16.72 16.06
C SER A 30 3.22 16.68 14.57
N TYR A 31 2.06 16.16 14.17
CA TYR A 31 1.68 15.98 12.77
C TYR A 31 0.23 16.36 12.56
N ASP A 32 -0.06 16.89 11.38
CA ASP A 32 -1.44 17.24 11.01
C ASP A 32 -2.20 16.05 10.41
N ARG A 33 -1.48 15.08 9.86
CA ARG A 33 -2.04 13.95 9.09
C ARG A 33 -1.07 12.81 8.94
N VAL A 34 -1.60 11.67 8.51
CA VAL A 34 -0.82 10.44 8.25
C VAL A 34 -0.93 10.02 6.80
N TYR A 35 0.21 9.77 6.15
CA TYR A 35 0.25 9.23 4.80
C TYR A 35 1.00 7.89 4.74
N HIS A 36 0.32 6.86 4.25
CA HIS A 36 0.87 5.53 4.02
C HIS A 36 1.28 5.35 2.56
N VAL A 37 2.57 5.23 2.29
CA VAL A 37 3.09 4.81 0.98
C VAL A 37 2.74 3.34 0.79
N HIS A 38 1.59 3.07 0.15
CA HIS A 38 1.01 1.73 0.09
C HIS A 38 1.66 0.89 -1.00
N ILE A 39 2.70 0.17 -0.63
CA ILE A 39 3.35 -0.83 -1.49
C ILE A 39 2.44 -2.05 -1.64
N ARG A 40 2.25 -2.50 -2.88
CA ARG A 40 1.37 -3.63 -3.16
C ARG A 40 1.94 -4.94 -2.62
N LYS A 41 1.10 -5.72 -1.94
CA LYS A 41 1.41 -7.04 -1.37
C LYS A 41 2.36 -7.02 -0.16
N SER A 42 2.44 -5.88 0.52
CA SER A 42 3.19 -5.67 1.77
C SER A 42 2.23 -5.24 2.88
N ALA A 43 1.27 -6.08 3.26
CA ALA A 43 0.28 -5.90 4.34
C ALA A 43 -0.58 -4.62 4.30
N GLY A 44 -0.50 -3.80 3.25
CA GLY A 44 -1.15 -2.49 3.21
C GLY A 44 -2.68 -2.52 3.38
N THR A 45 -3.36 -3.62 3.04
CA THR A 45 -4.80 -3.76 3.31
C THR A 45 -5.09 -3.85 4.81
N SER A 46 -4.27 -4.59 5.56
CA SER A 46 -4.40 -4.74 7.01
C SER A 46 -4.06 -3.44 7.75
N ILE A 47 -3.02 -2.72 7.31
CA ILE A 47 -2.71 -1.36 7.79
C ILE A 47 -3.90 -0.42 7.58
N ASN A 48 -4.43 -0.39 6.37
CA ASN A 48 -5.58 0.47 6.06
C ASN A 48 -6.80 0.10 6.90
N ALA A 49 -7.05 -1.18 7.14
CA ALA A 49 -8.16 -1.65 7.97
C ALA A 49 -8.01 -1.18 9.43
N ALA A 50 -6.80 -1.19 10.00
CA ALA A 50 -6.53 -0.70 11.34
C ALA A 50 -6.89 0.81 11.46
N PHE A 51 -6.51 1.64 10.49
CA PHE A 51 -6.90 3.06 10.49
C PHE A 51 -8.40 3.27 10.28
N TRP A 52 -9.03 2.54 9.36
CA TRP A 52 -10.48 2.66 9.12
C TRP A 52 -11.31 2.18 10.31
N GLY A 53 -10.78 1.19 11.04
CA GLY A 53 -11.40 0.68 12.26
C GLY A 53 -11.63 1.75 13.33
N LEU A 54 -10.79 2.81 13.40
CA LEU A 54 -10.96 3.95 14.31
C LEU A 54 -12.32 4.63 14.16
N SER A 55 -12.93 4.55 12.99
CA SER A 55 -14.25 5.11 12.71
C SER A 55 -15.34 4.05 12.58
N GLY A 56 -15.02 2.78 12.83
CA GLY A 56 -15.93 1.66 12.64
C GLY A 56 -16.23 1.33 11.18
N PHE A 57 -15.38 1.78 10.23
CA PHE A 57 -15.48 1.32 8.84
C PHE A 57 -14.83 -0.06 8.71
N SER A 58 -15.53 -0.97 8.06
CA SER A 58 -14.99 -2.25 7.62
C SER A 58 -14.46 -2.19 6.20
N LEU A 59 -13.65 -3.17 5.81
CA LEU A 59 -13.15 -3.30 4.44
C LEU A 59 -14.29 -3.34 3.40
N ALA A 60 -15.42 -3.93 3.74
CA ALA A 60 -16.60 -3.99 2.87
C ALA A 60 -17.18 -2.60 2.55
N ASN A 61 -17.15 -1.68 3.53
CA ASN A 61 -17.64 -0.32 3.37
C ASN A 61 -16.72 0.52 2.47
N VAL A 62 -15.41 0.26 2.53
CA VAL A 62 -14.36 1.12 1.95
C VAL A 62 -14.03 0.78 0.51
N LYS A 63 -14.34 -0.44 0.05
CA LYS A 63 -13.84 -1.00 -1.22
C LYS A 63 -14.07 -0.13 -2.47
N ARG A 64 -15.08 0.74 -2.48
CA ARG A 64 -15.51 1.44 -3.70
C ARG A 64 -15.36 2.96 -3.66
N GLU A 65 -15.03 3.51 -2.49
CA GLU A 65 -15.03 4.94 -2.29
C GLU A 65 -13.63 5.48 -2.07
N PRO A 66 -13.17 6.44 -2.89
CA PRO A 66 -11.86 7.06 -2.71
C PRO A 66 -11.80 8.00 -1.51
N ILE A 67 -12.96 8.48 -1.03
CA ILE A 67 -13.07 9.44 0.06
C ILE A 67 -14.14 8.96 1.02
N LEU A 68 -13.76 8.76 2.27
CA LEU A 68 -14.66 8.43 3.36
C LEU A 68 -14.61 9.51 4.42
N VAL A 69 -15.77 10.00 4.84
CA VAL A 69 -15.88 11.04 5.86
C VAL A 69 -16.81 10.58 6.96
N LYS A 70 -16.25 10.39 8.16
CA LYS A 70 -16.99 10.15 9.39
C LYS A 70 -16.31 10.96 10.50
N SER A 71 -16.96 12.05 10.92
CA SER A 71 -16.40 12.99 11.90
C SER A 71 -15.85 12.26 13.13
N PRO A 72 -14.64 12.60 13.60
CA PRO A 72 -13.77 13.66 13.08
C PRO A 72 -12.90 13.24 11.88
N TYR A 73 -12.96 12.01 11.41
CA TYR A 73 -12.01 11.41 10.49
C TYR A 73 -12.36 11.64 9.01
N VAL A 74 -11.32 11.92 8.21
CA VAL A 74 -11.35 11.92 6.75
C VAL A 74 -10.30 10.94 6.24
N PHE A 75 -10.75 9.94 5.49
CA PHE A 75 -9.86 8.95 4.87
C PHE A 75 -9.83 9.14 3.36
N VAL A 76 -8.63 9.14 2.78
CA VAL A 76 -8.43 9.34 1.35
C VAL A 76 -7.63 8.19 0.77
N ARG A 77 -8.09 7.64 -0.37
CA ARG A 77 -7.41 6.56 -1.05
C ARG A 77 -7.25 6.84 -2.54
N ASN A 78 -6.01 6.75 -3.04
CA ASN A 78 -5.69 6.92 -4.47
C ASN A 78 -6.29 8.21 -5.08
N HIS A 79 -6.27 9.32 -4.35
CA HIS A 79 -6.82 10.61 -4.78
C HIS A 79 -5.77 11.72 -4.65
N LEU A 80 -4.94 11.86 -5.69
CA LEU A 80 -3.74 12.71 -5.67
C LEU A 80 -4.03 14.13 -5.18
N THR A 81 -5.03 14.80 -5.75
CA THR A 81 -5.34 16.21 -5.40
C THR A 81 -5.61 16.43 -3.91
N LEU A 82 -6.33 15.52 -3.23
CA LEU A 82 -6.59 15.64 -1.79
C LEU A 82 -5.37 15.25 -0.96
N ILE A 83 -4.59 14.29 -1.45
CA ILE A 83 -3.34 13.86 -0.79
C ILE A 83 -2.37 15.06 -0.78
N GLU A 84 -2.13 15.71 -1.91
CA GLU A 84 -1.23 16.86 -2.01
C GLU A 84 -1.76 18.12 -1.34
N LYS A 85 -3.08 18.29 -1.23
CA LYS A 85 -3.69 19.37 -0.43
C LYS A 85 -3.64 19.13 1.08
N GLY A 86 -3.46 17.89 1.51
CA GLY A 86 -3.49 17.54 2.93
C GLY A 86 -4.89 17.48 3.54
N ASP A 87 -5.94 17.36 2.73
CA ASP A 87 -7.33 17.32 3.19
C ASP A 87 -7.72 15.91 3.68
N TYR A 88 -6.99 15.37 4.67
CA TYR A 88 -7.23 14.05 5.23
C TYR A 88 -6.67 13.89 6.65
N PHE A 89 -7.23 12.97 7.39
CA PHE A 89 -6.65 12.39 8.61
C PHE A 89 -5.65 11.29 8.27
N TYR A 90 -6.07 10.32 7.45
CA TYR A 90 -5.26 9.23 6.94
C TYR A 90 -5.46 9.07 5.45
N ALA A 91 -4.36 9.00 4.72
CA ALA A 91 -4.41 8.71 3.30
C ALA A 91 -3.42 7.62 2.90
N ASN A 92 -3.74 6.93 1.80
CA ASN A 92 -2.86 5.96 1.18
C ASN A 92 -3.01 5.96 -0.34
N SER A 93 -1.94 5.61 -1.03
CA SER A 93 -2.03 5.37 -2.47
C SER A 93 -0.93 4.41 -2.96
N HIS A 94 -1.15 3.85 -4.15
CA HIS A 94 -0.13 3.13 -4.90
C HIS A 94 0.69 4.04 -5.83
N MET A 95 0.63 5.35 -5.61
CA MET A 95 1.47 6.31 -6.33
C MET A 95 2.91 6.20 -5.82
N PRO A 96 3.91 6.17 -6.70
CA PRO A 96 5.29 6.21 -6.29
C PRO A 96 5.59 7.45 -5.45
N PHE A 97 6.37 7.28 -4.38
CA PHE A 97 6.67 8.35 -3.43
C PHE A 97 7.43 9.52 -4.09
N TRP A 98 8.33 9.22 -5.02
CA TRP A 98 9.06 10.24 -5.79
C TRP A 98 8.18 11.18 -6.63
N ARG A 99 6.90 10.82 -6.87
CA ARG A 99 5.91 11.65 -7.60
C ARG A 99 5.06 12.53 -6.70
N LEU A 100 5.13 12.36 -5.39
CA LEU A 100 4.22 13.00 -4.46
C LEU A 100 4.85 14.25 -3.85
N ASN A 101 4.08 15.33 -3.85
CA ASN A 101 4.39 16.53 -3.10
C ASN A 101 3.47 16.59 -1.87
N LEU A 102 3.94 15.99 -0.77
CA LEU A 102 3.15 15.94 0.46
C LEU A 102 3.29 17.24 1.25
N PRO A 103 2.21 17.71 1.89
CA PRO A 103 2.27 18.87 2.78
C PRO A 103 3.23 18.66 3.94
N LYS A 104 3.79 19.74 4.46
CA LYS A 104 4.57 19.72 5.71
C LYS A 104 3.74 19.12 6.85
N ASN A 105 4.41 18.66 7.88
CA ASN A 105 3.79 18.03 9.06
C ASN A 105 2.94 16.78 8.74
N THR A 106 3.26 16.08 7.65
CA THR A 106 2.66 14.78 7.32
C THR A 106 3.53 13.67 7.89
N PHE A 107 2.98 12.85 8.78
CA PHE A 107 3.64 11.60 9.19
C PHE A 107 3.60 10.60 8.03
N THR A 108 4.75 10.16 7.58
CA THR A 108 4.88 9.29 6.42
C THR A 108 5.50 7.96 6.80
N PHE A 109 4.94 6.88 6.29
CA PHE A 109 5.50 5.55 6.51
C PHE A 109 5.22 4.61 5.35
N CYS A 110 5.97 3.51 5.29
CA CYS A 110 5.72 2.38 4.41
C CYS A 110 5.90 1.05 5.14
N VAL A 111 5.43 -0.02 4.53
CA VAL A 111 5.72 -1.40 4.91
C VAL A 111 6.40 -2.08 3.73
N LEU A 112 7.61 -2.58 3.93
CA LEU A 112 8.34 -3.43 3.01
C LEU A 112 8.04 -4.91 3.30
N ARG A 113 8.43 -5.76 2.38
CA ARG A 113 8.34 -7.21 2.50
C ARG A 113 9.52 -7.85 1.78
N ASP A 114 9.94 -9.06 2.20
CA ASP A 114 10.88 -9.86 1.40
C ASP A 114 10.47 -9.84 -0.09
N PRO A 115 11.39 -9.44 -1.00
CA PRO A 115 11.05 -9.23 -2.41
C PRO A 115 10.41 -10.44 -3.10
N PHE A 116 10.94 -11.65 -2.84
CA PHE A 116 10.40 -12.87 -3.43
C PHE A 116 9.02 -13.21 -2.85
N SER A 117 8.86 -13.13 -1.54
CA SER A 117 7.57 -13.36 -0.86
C SER A 117 6.50 -12.39 -1.33
N ARG A 118 6.86 -11.11 -1.59
CA ARG A 118 5.98 -10.10 -2.18
C ARG A 118 5.55 -10.50 -3.60
N LEU A 119 6.51 -10.92 -4.44
CA LEU A 119 6.27 -11.34 -5.82
C LEU A 119 5.35 -12.56 -5.87
N VAL A 120 5.63 -13.58 -5.08
CA VAL A 120 4.78 -14.78 -4.93
C VAL A 120 3.37 -14.41 -4.48
N SER A 121 3.25 -13.49 -3.53
CA SER A 121 1.93 -12.99 -3.08
C SER A 121 1.17 -12.25 -4.19
N LEU A 122 1.87 -11.54 -5.08
CA LEU A 122 1.26 -10.91 -6.25
C LEU A 122 0.76 -11.96 -7.25
N TYR A 123 1.58 -12.95 -7.55
CA TYR A 123 1.22 -14.05 -8.45
C TYR A 123 -0.01 -14.80 -7.93
N LYS A 124 0.00 -15.24 -6.66
CA LYS A 124 -1.16 -15.89 -6.01
C LYS A 124 -2.44 -15.06 -6.16
N TYR A 125 -2.36 -13.77 -5.89
CA TYR A 125 -3.50 -12.88 -6.00
C TYR A 125 -4.04 -12.78 -7.44
N LEU A 126 -3.15 -12.60 -8.43
CA LEU A 126 -3.55 -12.50 -9.83
C LEU A 126 -4.12 -13.84 -10.33
N LYS A 127 -3.49 -14.96 -9.97
CA LYS A 127 -3.98 -16.31 -10.28
C LYS A 127 -5.38 -16.53 -9.72
N TYR A 128 -5.59 -16.22 -8.42
CA TYR A 128 -6.92 -16.28 -7.82
C TYR A 128 -7.97 -15.49 -8.59
N VAL A 129 -7.65 -14.25 -8.95
CA VAL A 129 -8.60 -13.39 -9.67
C VAL A 129 -8.85 -13.87 -11.10
N SER A 130 -7.83 -14.46 -11.77
CA SER A 130 -7.97 -15.01 -13.13
C SER A 130 -8.85 -16.24 -13.18
N GLU A 131 -8.91 -17.01 -12.10
CA GLU A 131 -9.73 -18.24 -11.98
C GLU A 131 -11.18 -17.96 -11.54
N LEU A 132 -11.48 -16.74 -11.11
CA LEU A 132 -12.86 -16.37 -10.76
C LEU A 132 -13.73 -16.14 -12.00
N ASP A 133 -14.99 -16.54 -11.91
CA ASP A 133 -16.00 -16.09 -12.89
C ASP A 133 -15.96 -14.55 -13.01
N PRO A 134 -15.97 -13.98 -14.23
CA PRO A 134 -15.86 -12.55 -14.45
C PRO A 134 -16.92 -11.71 -13.72
N LYS A 135 -18.13 -12.24 -13.51
CA LYS A 135 -19.20 -11.56 -12.75
C LYS A 135 -18.85 -11.52 -11.26
N ILE A 136 -18.35 -12.65 -10.72
CA ILE A 136 -17.90 -12.76 -9.34
C ILE A 136 -16.66 -11.88 -9.11
N ALA A 137 -15.68 -11.92 -9.98
CA ALA A 137 -14.49 -11.09 -9.90
C ALA A 137 -14.84 -9.59 -9.90
N LYS A 138 -15.74 -9.15 -10.78
CA LYS A 138 -16.21 -7.76 -10.83
C LYS A 138 -16.98 -7.34 -9.56
N ALA A 139 -17.68 -8.26 -8.93
CA ALA A 139 -18.40 -7.99 -7.67
C ALA A 139 -17.46 -7.94 -6.47
N LYS A 140 -16.51 -8.88 -6.38
CA LYS A 140 -15.58 -9.01 -5.24
C LYS A 140 -14.40 -8.04 -5.32
N GLU A 141 -13.90 -7.74 -6.54
CA GLU A 141 -12.72 -6.90 -6.75
C GLU A 141 -13.10 -5.55 -7.38
N PRO A 142 -13.16 -4.46 -6.59
CA PRO A 142 -13.46 -3.12 -7.10
C PRO A 142 -12.49 -2.63 -8.16
N ALA A 143 -11.26 -3.13 -8.13
CA ALA A 143 -10.19 -2.82 -9.10
C ALA A 143 -10.17 -3.80 -10.29
N TYR A 144 -11.19 -4.63 -10.48
CA TYR A 144 -11.18 -5.67 -11.52
C TYR A 144 -10.88 -5.13 -12.93
N LYS A 145 -11.46 -4.00 -13.31
CA LYS A 145 -11.18 -3.39 -14.63
C LYS A 145 -9.69 -3.04 -14.82
N PRO A 146 -9.04 -2.28 -13.91
CA PRO A 146 -7.60 -2.06 -13.97
C PRO A 146 -6.78 -3.35 -13.89
N LEU A 147 -7.26 -4.37 -13.17
CA LEU A 147 -6.56 -5.65 -13.02
C LEU A 147 -6.56 -6.47 -14.31
N GLN A 148 -7.54 -6.32 -15.21
CA GLN A 148 -7.61 -7.11 -16.45
C GLN A 148 -6.32 -7.09 -17.26
N TYR A 149 -5.62 -5.94 -17.29
CA TYR A 149 -4.31 -5.86 -17.92
C TYR A 149 -3.26 -6.73 -17.20
N GLN A 150 -3.32 -6.77 -15.87
CA GLN A 150 -2.37 -7.52 -15.04
C GLN A 150 -2.66 -9.02 -15.03
N LEU A 151 -3.91 -9.44 -15.27
CA LEU A 151 -4.26 -10.86 -15.37
C LEU A 151 -3.57 -11.54 -16.54
N LYS A 152 -3.20 -10.78 -17.58
CA LYS A 152 -2.42 -11.30 -18.71
C LYS A 152 -1.01 -11.74 -18.32
N TRP A 153 -0.48 -11.27 -17.19
CA TRP A 153 0.85 -11.67 -16.71
C TRP A 153 0.86 -13.07 -16.10
N VAL A 154 -0.29 -13.62 -15.71
CA VAL A 154 -0.36 -14.94 -15.05
C VAL A 154 0.18 -16.04 -15.95
N GLY A 155 -0.11 -15.98 -17.28
CA GLY A 155 0.30 -16.99 -18.24
C GLY A 155 -0.19 -18.39 -17.84
N ASN A 156 0.57 -19.41 -18.22
CA ASN A 156 0.29 -20.81 -17.88
C ASN A 156 0.89 -21.25 -16.54
N GLY A 157 1.80 -20.44 -15.97
CA GLY A 157 2.48 -20.76 -14.73
C GLY A 157 3.38 -19.64 -14.24
N PHE A 158 4.17 -19.91 -13.19
CA PHE A 158 5.03 -18.92 -12.58
C PHE A 158 6.18 -18.49 -13.50
N SER A 159 6.66 -19.39 -14.36
CA SER A 159 7.68 -19.07 -15.37
C SER A 159 7.18 -18.01 -16.35
N ASP A 160 5.97 -18.21 -16.92
CA ASP A 160 5.35 -17.22 -17.82
C ASP A 160 5.09 -15.89 -17.10
N PHE A 161 4.65 -15.97 -15.83
CA PHE A 161 4.46 -14.77 -15.03
C PHE A 161 5.75 -13.97 -14.88
N LEU A 162 6.89 -14.63 -14.67
CA LEU A 162 8.18 -13.94 -14.63
C LEU A 162 8.51 -13.26 -15.96
N ASP A 163 8.17 -13.85 -17.10
CA ASP A 163 8.43 -13.26 -18.41
C ASP A 163 7.51 -12.09 -18.74
N LEU A 164 6.25 -12.18 -18.34
CA LEU A 164 5.20 -11.23 -18.71
C LEU A 164 5.07 -10.02 -17.78
N ILE A 165 5.55 -10.13 -16.54
CA ILE A 165 5.45 -9.04 -15.58
C ILE A 165 6.41 -7.88 -15.96
N PRO A 166 5.90 -6.63 -16.11
CA PRO A 166 6.76 -5.48 -16.35
C PRO A 166 7.70 -5.20 -15.16
N GLU A 167 8.91 -4.77 -15.44
CA GLU A 167 9.99 -4.57 -14.48
C GLU A 167 9.58 -3.71 -13.27
N LYS A 168 8.88 -2.60 -13.50
CA LYS A 168 8.35 -1.73 -12.43
C LYS A 168 7.34 -2.40 -11.48
N HIS A 169 6.78 -3.54 -11.86
CA HIS A 169 5.90 -4.34 -11.01
C HIS A 169 6.64 -5.53 -10.40
N LEU A 170 7.64 -6.03 -11.08
CA LEU A 170 8.58 -7.01 -10.56
C LEU A 170 9.35 -6.41 -9.38
N GLN A 171 10.08 -5.31 -9.62
CA GLN A 171 10.86 -4.57 -8.61
C GLN A 171 10.05 -3.42 -8.00
N HIS A 172 8.84 -3.72 -7.53
CA HIS A 172 7.87 -2.69 -7.20
C HIS A 172 8.25 -1.85 -5.99
N GLN A 173 8.90 -2.41 -4.98
CA GLN A 173 9.32 -1.65 -3.79
C GLN A 173 10.39 -0.62 -4.18
N LEU A 174 11.36 -1.04 -4.97
CA LEU A 174 12.39 -0.15 -5.49
C LEU A 174 11.78 0.94 -6.40
N TYR A 175 10.84 0.57 -7.30
CA TYR A 175 10.13 1.54 -8.15
C TYR A 175 9.32 2.56 -7.35
N MET A 176 8.77 2.20 -6.21
CA MET A 176 8.02 3.16 -5.38
C MET A 176 8.88 4.32 -4.88
N PHE A 177 10.19 4.16 -4.82
CA PHE A 177 11.14 5.17 -4.33
C PHE A 177 12.12 5.68 -5.40
N SER A 178 12.20 5.05 -6.58
CA SER A 178 13.02 5.53 -7.71
C SER A 178 12.35 5.21 -9.03
N GLU A 179 12.13 6.22 -9.88
CA GLU A 179 11.52 6.05 -11.21
C GLU A 179 12.34 5.11 -12.09
N LYS A 180 13.65 5.25 -12.05
CA LYS A 180 14.60 4.45 -12.83
C LYS A 180 15.07 3.19 -12.10
N MET A 181 14.51 2.92 -10.91
CA MET A 181 14.91 1.79 -10.06
C MET A 181 16.40 1.79 -9.74
N GLU A 182 16.94 2.95 -9.39
CA GLU A 182 18.30 3.17 -8.94
C GLU A 182 18.33 3.12 -7.41
N VAL A 183 19.13 2.20 -6.86
CA VAL A 183 19.18 1.96 -5.41
C VAL A 183 19.61 3.21 -4.62
N PRO A 184 20.63 3.99 -5.01
CA PRO A 184 21.01 5.19 -4.27
C PRO A 184 19.86 6.21 -4.18
N VAL A 185 19.16 6.46 -5.29
CA VAL A 185 18.00 7.39 -5.33
C VAL A 185 16.85 6.88 -4.47
N ALA A 186 16.59 5.56 -4.50
CA ALA A 186 15.57 4.96 -3.66
C ALA A 186 15.91 5.05 -2.17
N MET A 187 17.18 4.86 -1.80
CA MET A 187 17.67 5.02 -0.42
C MET A 187 17.51 6.45 0.10
N GLU A 188 17.79 7.45 -0.75
CA GLU A 188 17.56 8.86 -0.41
C GLU A 188 16.06 9.11 -0.16
N ASN A 189 15.20 8.69 -1.09
CA ASN A 189 13.76 8.94 -1.00
C ASN A 189 13.09 8.18 0.16
N ILE A 190 13.45 6.92 0.40
CA ILE A 190 12.89 6.18 1.54
C ILE A 190 13.38 6.76 2.88
N GLY A 191 14.59 7.31 2.91
CA GLY A 191 15.14 8.00 4.08
C GLY A 191 14.38 9.26 4.48
N ARG A 192 13.50 9.78 3.64
CA ARG A 192 12.61 10.92 3.94
C ARG A 192 11.35 10.52 4.70
N LEU A 193 11.08 9.22 4.84
CA LEU A 193 9.94 8.73 5.61
C LEU A 193 10.20 8.82 7.12
N ASN A 194 9.16 9.05 7.89
CA ASN A 194 9.23 9.05 9.35
C ASN A 194 9.41 7.65 9.91
N ARG A 195 8.81 6.64 9.28
CA ARG A 195 8.93 5.23 9.69
C ARG A 195 8.95 4.29 8.49
N ILE A 196 9.71 3.22 8.62
CA ILE A 196 9.76 2.11 7.67
C ILE A 196 9.55 0.85 8.49
N TYR A 197 8.62 0.01 8.06
CA TYR A 197 8.30 -1.26 8.70
C TYR A 197 8.51 -2.41 7.74
N PHE A 198 8.61 -3.62 8.29
CA PHE A 198 8.67 -4.86 7.53
C PHE A 198 7.44 -5.71 7.83
N GLN A 199 6.90 -6.36 6.80
CA GLN A 199 5.69 -7.18 6.95
C GLN A 199 5.92 -8.37 7.87
N GLU A 200 7.13 -8.83 7.93
CA GLU A 200 7.60 -9.93 8.77
C GLU A 200 7.39 -9.61 10.27
N HIS A 201 7.42 -8.32 10.62
CA HIS A 201 7.20 -7.81 11.98
C HIS A 201 5.91 -6.96 12.09
N PHE A 202 4.83 -7.43 11.44
CA PHE A 202 3.60 -6.65 11.25
C PHE A 202 2.94 -6.22 12.58
N ASP A 203 2.91 -7.10 13.57
CA ASP A 203 2.26 -6.81 14.85
C ASP A 203 3.04 -5.71 15.60
N ALA A 204 4.37 -5.78 15.61
CA ALA A 204 5.23 -4.73 16.16
C ALA A 204 5.09 -3.40 15.42
N ALA A 205 4.88 -3.44 14.10
CA ALA A 205 4.63 -2.25 13.30
C ALA A 205 3.32 -1.54 13.70
N ILE A 206 2.25 -2.29 13.98
CA ILE A 206 0.98 -1.73 14.47
C ILE A 206 1.15 -1.14 15.86
N ASP A 207 1.88 -1.81 16.75
CA ASP A 207 2.14 -1.34 18.11
C ASP A 207 2.96 -0.03 18.10
N ASP A 208 4.02 0.05 17.30
CA ASP A 208 4.80 1.28 17.18
C ASP A 208 3.99 2.44 16.57
N LEU A 209 3.21 2.18 15.51
CA LEU A 209 2.29 3.17 14.94
C LEU A 209 1.27 3.65 15.97
N SER A 210 0.70 2.72 16.74
CA SER A 210 -0.26 3.04 17.80
C SER A 210 0.33 3.95 18.86
N LYS A 211 1.54 3.64 19.33
CA LYS A 211 2.28 4.43 20.33
C LYS A 211 2.72 5.78 19.78
N THR A 212 3.35 5.78 18.59
CA THR A 212 3.89 7.00 17.94
C THR A 212 2.79 8.01 17.62
N LEU A 213 1.64 7.54 17.14
CA LEU A 213 0.52 8.38 16.75
C LEU A 213 -0.50 8.59 17.87
N LYS A 214 -0.32 7.92 19.03
CA LYS A 214 -1.28 7.92 20.14
C LYS A 214 -2.70 7.52 19.69
N LEU A 215 -2.79 6.50 18.84
CA LEU A 215 -4.05 5.98 18.29
C LEU A 215 -4.28 4.56 18.77
N PRO A 216 -5.53 4.15 19.09
CA PRO A 216 -5.85 2.77 19.47
C PRO A 216 -5.95 1.90 18.20
N LEU A 217 -4.84 1.71 17.50
CA LEU A 217 -4.77 0.83 16.35
C LEU A 217 -4.77 -0.63 16.81
N SER A 218 -5.50 -1.48 16.12
CA SER A 218 -5.57 -2.91 16.40
C SER A 218 -5.12 -3.74 15.21
N VAL A 219 -4.51 -4.89 15.48
CA VAL A 219 -4.09 -5.83 14.45
C VAL A 219 -5.32 -6.45 13.78
N LEU A 220 -5.51 -6.16 12.51
CA LEU A 220 -6.54 -6.74 11.67
C LEU A 220 -5.88 -7.44 10.48
N ARG A 221 -5.91 -8.78 10.48
CA ARG A 221 -5.32 -9.58 9.38
C ARG A 221 -6.33 -9.76 8.27
N GLU A 222 -6.25 -8.91 7.27
CA GLU A 222 -7.16 -8.88 6.12
C GLU A 222 -6.50 -9.48 4.87
N ARG A 223 -7.27 -10.26 4.11
CA ARG A 223 -6.89 -10.79 2.78
C ARG A 223 -5.63 -11.66 2.76
N SER A 224 -5.66 -12.80 3.41
CA SER A 224 -4.65 -13.85 3.20
C SER A 224 -4.98 -14.66 1.93
N PHE A 225 -3.98 -14.85 1.05
CA PHE A 225 -4.03 -15.75 -0.11
C PHE A 225 -3.13 -16.98 0.11
N THR A 226 -2.91 -17.35 1.37
CA THR A 226 -2.04 -18.47 1.73
C THR A 226 -2.56 -19.80 1.21
N ASN A 227 -3.89 -19.96 1.13
CA ASN A 227 -4.55 -21.20 0.75
C ASN A 227 -4.64 -21.42 -0.78
N ILE A 228 -4.08 -20.51 -1.60
CA ILE A 228 -4.07 -20.70 -3.04
C ILE A 228 -2.90 -21.62 -3.39
N PRO A 229 -3.17 -22.83 -3.89
CA PRO A 229 -2.11 -23.75 -4.24
C PRO A 229 -1.34 -23.21 -5.46
N ILE A 230 -0.04 -23.13 -5.31
CA ILE A 230 0.90 -22.87 -6.40
C ILE A 230 2.09 -23.80 -6.25
N SER A 231 2.63 -24.21 -7.38
CA SER A 231 3.92 -24.90 -7.43
C SER A 231 4.93 -23.94 -8.04
N ILE A 232 6.08 -23.78 -7.40
CA ILE A 232 7.22 -23.01 -7.89
C ILE A 232 8.43 -23.92 -7.73
N SER A 233 9.10 -24.24 -8.82
CA SER A 233 10.31 -25.05 -8.81
C SER A 233 11.49 -24.27 -8.22
N LYS A 234 12.56 -24.98 -7.84
CA LYS A 234 13.80 -24.35 -7.37
C LYS A 234 14.45 -23.48 -8.45
N GLU A 235 14.35 -23.87 -9.69
CA GLU A 235 14.85 -23.11 -10.86
C GLU A 235 14.06 -21.81 -11.05
N GLU A 236 12.74 -21.87 -10.94
CA GLU A 236 11.90 -20.68 -11.03
C GLU A 236 12.16 -19.72 -9.87
N GLU A 237 12.32 -20.22 -8.66
CA GLU A 237 12.71 -19.41 -7.51
C GLU A 237 14.08 -18.75 -7.73
N LYS A 238 15.10 -19.54 -8.15
CA LYS A 238 16.43 -18.99 -8.45
C LYS A 238 16.38 -17.90 -9.51
N ARG A 239 15.62 -18.13 -10.57
CA ARG A 239 15.40 -17.16 -11.64
C ARG A 239 14.71 -15.89 -11.14
N ALA A 240 13.68 -16.03 -10.31
CA ALA A 240 12.97 -14.91 -9.72
C ALA A 240 13.88 -14.07 -8.82
N ARG A 241 14.69 -14.72 -7.96
CA ARG A 241 15.64 -14.03 -7.08
C ARG A 241 16.71 -13.28 -7.86
N LEU A 242 17.23 -13.85 -8.95
CA LEU A 242 18.16 -13.17 -9.83
C LEU A 242 17.53 -11.91 -10.46
N ARG A 243 16.30 -11.99 -10.94
CA ARG A 243 15.59 -10.83 -11.48
C ARG A 243 15.24 -9.77 -10.43
N LEU A 244 15.16 -10.15 -9.16
CA LEU A 244 14.90 -9.27 -8.02
C LEU A 244 16.19 -8.72 -7.38
N GLU A 245 17.37 -9.01 -7.91
CA GLU A 245 18.66 -8.67 -7.30
C GLU A 245 18.74 -7.20 -6.86
N LYS A 246 18.36 -6.26 -7.72
CA LYS A 246 18.38 -4.82 -7.37
C LYS A 246 17.40 -4.48 -6.24
N GLU A 247 16.21 -5.13 -6.22
CA GLU A 247 15.23 -4.91 -5.14
C GLU A 247 15.73 -5.53 -3.84
N TYR A 248 16.46 -6.66 -3.88
CA TYR A 248 17.15 -7.22 -2.71
C TYR A 248 18.23 -6.28 -2.18
N VAL A 249 19.12 -5.78 -3.04
CA VAL A 249 20.13 -4.79 -2.63
C VAL A 249 19.48 -3.57 -1.95
N PHE A 250 18.36 -3.10 -2.45
CA PHE A 250 17.62 -2.01 -1.82
C PHE A 250 17.02 -2.44 -0.47
N TYR A 251 16.34 -3.59 -0.41
CA TYR A 251 15.70 -4.13 0.78
C TYR A 251 16.70 -4.36 1.91
N ASP A 252 17.83 -5.01 1.62
CA ASP A 252 18.88 -5.32 2.58
C ASP A 252 19.53 -4.04 3.15
N LYS A 253 19.81 -3.05 2.29
CA LYS A 253 20.33 -1.75 2.75
C LYS A 253 19.35 -1.00 3.66
N VAL A 254 18.05 -1.12 3.41
CA VAL A 254 17.04 -0.53 4.29
C VAL A 254 16.99 -1.28 5.62
N LEU A 255 17.07 -2.61 5.60
CA LEU A 255 17.10 -3.44 6.80
C LEU A 255 18.32 -3.09 7.67
N GLU A 256 19.51 -3.09 7.10
CA GLU A 256 20.76 -2.70 7.79
C GLU A 256 20.67 -1.30 8.43
N LYS A 257 20.09 -0.33 7.69
CA LYS A 257 19.94 1.04 8.20
C LYS A 257 19.00 1.12 9.38
N ILE A 258 17.91 0.36 9.38
CA ILE A 258 16.90 0.33 10.44
C ILE A 258 17.47 -0.38 11.68
N ASP A 259 18.16 -1.50 11.49
CA ASP A 259 18.83 -2.24 12.57
C ASP A 259 19.89 -1.37 13.27
N ALA A 260 20.71 -0.67 12.50
CA ALA A 260 21.72 0.25 13.03
C ALA A 260 21.12 1.45 13.79
N SER A 261 19.90 1.86 13.47
CA SER A 261 19.20 2.96 14.15
C SER A 261 18.44 2.53 15.40
N GLY A 262 18.36 1.23 15.70
CA GLY A 262 17.55 0.67 16.78
C GLY A 262 16.04 0.86 16.63
N GLN A 263 15.59 1.18 15.41
CA GLN A 263 14.16 1.42 15.11
C GLN A 263 13.34 0.14 14.90
N ILE A 264 13.97 -1.02 14.81
CA ILE A 264 13.29 -2.30 14.95
C ILE A 264 13.33 -2.62 16.46
N ALA A 265 12.19 -2.66 17.11
CA ALA A 265 12.09 -3.29 18.41
C ALA A 265 12.61 -4.73 18.23
N SER A 266 13.75 -5.01 18.83
CA SER A 266 14.28 -6.37 18.94
C SER A 266 13.18 -7.29 19.44
N VAL A 267 12.91 -8.35 18.67
CA VAL A 267 12.03 -9.45 19.05
C VAL A 267 12.58 -10.14 20.29
#